data_faa85f00b852900da6cb1f984690cc77
#
_entry.id   faa85f00b852900da6cb1f984690cc77
#
_cell.length_a   1.000
_cell.length_b   1.000
_cell.length_c   1.000
_cell.angle_alpha   90.00
_cell.angle_beta   90.00
_cell.angle_gamma   90.00
#
_symmetry.space_group_name_H-M   'P 1'
#
loop_
_entity.id
_entity.type
_entity.pdbx_description
1 polymer ?
#
loop_
_entity_poly.entity_id
_entity_poly.type
_entity_poly.pdbx_seq_one_letter_code
_entity_poly.pdbx_strand_id
1 'polypeptide(L)'
;IKGLAEFHPDWAFWGYDAALLWGLEVPNDLLGPRFLVKTGCSVPLSAGCRLLRPRAVGVLEQVDGVRVTPFWRTVEDCLLRAPFSYGLAIADSALRAKGVSRGDLCERLRVDCEGRRGYRRAQVIASYADGLSENGGESRFRSFFIAYGFPVPELQVEFRDPLDSSQVFRVDYFWRLEDGTCVIGELDGKGKYVLQNDE
;
A
#
# COMPACT_ATOMS: atom_id res chain seq x y z
N ILE A 1 -8.13 -0.80 -16.47
CA ILE A 1 -8.23 0.63 -16.20
C ILE A 1 -7.95 1.41 -17.49
N LYS A 2 -6.77 1.25 -18.12
CA LYS A 2 -6.36 2.01 -19.32
C LYS A 2 -7.41 1.94 -20.45
N GLY A 3 -7.93 0.77 -20.79
CA GLY A 3 -8.99 0.64 -21.80
C GLY A 3 -10.28 1.41 -21.47
N LEU A 4 -10.67 1.50 -20.18
CA LEU A 4 -11.81 2.34 -19.80
C LEU A 4 -11.51 3.83 -19.93
N ALA A 5 -10.27 4.24 -19.68
CA ALA A 5 -9.85 5.64 -19.83
C ALA A 5 -9.87 6.09 -21.29
N GLU A 6 -9.55 5.20 -22.23
CA GLU A 6 -9.63 5.46 -23.67
C GLU A 6 -11.07 5.73 -24.14
N PHE A 7 -12.05 4.95 -23.62
CA PHE A 7 -13.47 5.16 -23.94
C PHE A 7 -14.09 6.35 -23.21
N HIS A 8 -13.50 6.76 -22.08
CA HIS A 8 -14.04 7.82 -21.23
C HIS A 8 -12.93 8.77 -20.77
N PRO A 9 -12.38 9.59 -21.65
CA PRO A 9 -11.23 10.46 -21.36
C PRO A 9 -11.54 11.55 -20.32
N ASP A 10 -12.82 11.85 -20.09
CA ASP A 10 -13.31 12.77 -19.06
C ASP A 10 -13.42 12.14 -17.66
N TRP A 11 -13.25 10.82 -17.54
CA TRP A 11 -13.29 10.16 -16.26
C TRP A 11 -11.95 10.28 -15.53
N ALA A 12 -12.03 10.36 -14.19
CA ALA A 12 -10.86 10.30 -13.32
C ALA A 12 -11.00 9.12 -12.38
N PHE A 13 -9.92 8.35 -12.23
CA PHE A 13 -9.89 7.20 -11.32
C PHE A 13 -9.57 7.66 -9.91
N TRP A 14 -10.07 6.89 -8.92
CA TRP A 14 -10.00 7.20 -7.52
C TRP A 14 -9.88 5.93 -6.67
N GLY A 15 -9.39 6.06 -5.41
CA GLY A 15 -9.25 4.94 -4.49
C GLY A 15 -8.27 3.91 -5.01
N TYR A 16 -8.62 2.62 -4.93
CA TYR A 16 -7.71 1.53 -5.26
C TYR A 16 -7.28 1.49 -6.73
N ASP A 17 -8.16 1.90 -7.66
CA ASP A 17 -7.80 1.99 -9.07
C ASP A 17 -6.75 3.10 -9.32
N ALA A 18 -6.89 4.24 -8.66
CA ALA A 18 -5.88 5.30 -8.71
C ALA A 18 -4.58 4.87 -8.02
N ALA A 19 -4.66 4.16 -6.89
CA ALA A 19 -3.50 3.64 -6.19
C ALA A 19 -2.68 2.66 -7.06
N LEU A 20 -3.35 1.78 -7.82
CA LEU A 20 -2.69 0.92 -8.81
C LEU A 20 -1.99 1.72 -9.91
N LEU A 21 -2.64 2.76 -10.43
CA LEU A 21 -2.03 3.62 -11.45
C LEU A 21 -0.81 4.36 -10.90
N TRP A 22 -0.84 4.76 -9.62
CA TRP A 22 0.30 5.33 -8.92
C TRP A 22 1.42 4.32 -8.61
N GLY A 23 1.24 3.03 -8.93
CA GLY A 23 2.21 1.97 -8.65
C GLY A 23 2.25 1.53 -7.19
N LEU A 24 1.18 1.79 -6.42
CA LEU A 24 1.09 1.34 -5.04
C LEU A 24 0.69 -0.13 -4.96
N GLU A 25 1.12 -0.78 -3.87
CA GLU A 25 0.85 -2.19 -3.57
C GLU A 25 -0.61 -2.41 -3.12
N VAL A 26 -1.50 -2.49 -4.11
CA VAL A 26 -2.91 -2.76 -3.87
C VAL A 26 -3.20 -4.25 -3.98
N PRO A 27 -3.58 -4.93 -2.88
CA PRO A 27 -3.94 -6.34 -2.92
C PRO A 27 -5.11 -6.64 -3.87
N ASN A 28 -5.02 -7.74 -4.61
CA ASN A 28 -6.02 -8.13 -5.62
C ASN A 28 -7.44 -8.24 -5.04
N ASP A 29 -7.58 -8.64 -3.78
CA ASP A 29 -8.86 -8.76 -3.08
C ASP A 29 -9.61 -7.41 -2.93
N LEU A 30 -8.88 -6.29 -3.06
CA LEU A 30 -9.47 -4.94 -3.07
C LEU A 30 -9.89 -4.49 -4.47
N LEU A 31 -9.50 -5.21 -5.51
CA LEU A 31 -9.83 -4.93 -6.89
C LEU A 31 -11.25 -5.43 -7.19
N GLY A 32 -12.22 -4.83 -6.53
CA GLY A 32 -13.65 -5.04 -6.75
C GLY A 32 -14.23 -4.07 -7.78
N PRO A 33 -15.55 -3.78 -7.69
CA PRO A 33 -16.18 -2.80 -8.58
C PRO A 33 -15.41 -1.49 -8.54
N ARG A 34 -14.91 -1.06 -9.68
CA ARG A 34 -13.99 0.08 -9.84
C ARG A 34 -14.62 1.38 -9.41
N PHE A 35 -13.85 2.20 -8.72
CA PHE A 35 -14.29 3.49 -8.21
C PHE A 35 -13.86 4.58 -9.20
N LEU A 36 -14.82 5.24 -9.82
CA LEU A 36 -14.57 6.30 -10.79
C LEU A 36 -15.06 7.63 -10.22
N VAL A 37 -14.24 8.64 -10.36
CA VAL A 37 -14.69 10.03 -10.19
C VAL A 37 -15.05 10.57 -11.56
N LYS A 38 -16.27 11.03 -11.71
CA LYS A 38 -16.71 11.74 -12.90
C LYS A 38 -16.86 13.23 -12.62
N THR A 39 -16.23 14.04 -13.44
CA THR A 39 -16.43 15.48 -13.44
C THR A 39 -17.53 15.82 -14.44
N GLY A 40 -18.72 16.17 -13.95
CA GLY A 40 -19.68 16.94 -14.73
C GLY A 40 -20.75 16.25 -15.55
N CYS A 41 -20.96 14.93 -15.54
CA CYS A 41 -22.02 14.29 -16.32
C CYS A 41 -22.90 13.29 -15.53
N SER A 42 -24.17 13.18 -15.94
CA SER A 42 -25.11 12.12 -15.55
C SER A 42 -25.06 11.02 -16.61
N VAL A 43 -24.40 9.90 -16.36
CA VAL A 43 -24.45 8.74 -17.26
C VAL A 43 -24.84 7.52 -16.43
N PRO A 44 -25.73 6.65 -16.93
CA PRO A 44 -26.00 5.38 -16.31
C PRO A 44 -24.72 4.55 -16.29
N LEU A 45 -24.34 4.08 -15.11
CA LEU A 45 -23.17 3.24 -14.93
C LEU A 45 -23.49 1.83 -15.42
N SER A 46 -22.64 1.30 -16.29
CA SER A 46 -22.68 -0.14 -16.61
C SER A 46 -22.42 -0.96 -15.36
N ALA A 47 -22.99 -2.16 -15.30
CA ALA A 47 -22.79 -3.08 -14.18
C ALA A 47 -21.30 -3.24 -13.84
N GLY A 48 -20.93 -2.97 -12.58
CA GLY A 48 -19.56 -3.10 -12.09
C GLY A 48 -18.80 -1.79 -11.84
N CYS A 49 -19.35 -0.63 -12.21
CA CYS A 49 -18.72 0.66 -11.93
C CYS A 49 -19.42 1.38 -10.76
N ARG A 50 -18.68 1.76 -9.73
CA ARG A 50 -19.19 2.65 -8.67
C ARG A 50 -18.72 4.07 -8.91
N LEU A 51 -19.69 4.97 -9.14
CA LEU A 51 -19.45 6.39 -9.13
C LEU A 51 -19.42 6.88 -7.68
N LEU A 52 -18.30 7.44 -7.27
CA LEU A 52 -18.19 8.16 -6.02
C LEU A 52 -18.09 9.65 -6.34
N ARG A 53 -18.91 10.45 -5.67
CA ARG A 53 -18.85 11.92 -5.72
C ARG A 53 -18.12 12.41 -4.48
N PRO A 54 -16.80 12.55 -4.50
CA PRO A 54 -16.08 13.14 -3.37
C PRO A 54 -16.44 14.64 -3.30
N ARG A 55 -16.62 15.14 -2.09
CA ARG A 55 -17.00 16.54 -1.85
C ARG A 55 -15.96 17.55 -2.36
N ALA A 56 -14.71 17.15 -2.48
CA ALA A 56 -13.63 17.91 -3.13
C ALA A 56 -12.56 16.92 -3.61
N VAL A 57 -12.23 16.95 -4.89
CA VAL A 57 -11.21 16.05 -5.48
C VAL A 57 -9.85 16.75 -5.60
N GLY A 58 -9.82 18.07 -5.45
CA GLY A 58 -8.63 18.86 -5.76
C GLY A 58 -8.35 18.90 -7.26
N VAL A 59 -7.16 19.33 -7.63
CA VAL A 59 -6.68 19.30 -9.01
C VAL A 59 -6.32 17.87 -9.37
N LEU A 60 -6.93 17.32 -10.42
CA LEU A 60 -6.61 15.97 -10.89
C LEU A 60 -5.21 15.92 -11.50
N GLU A 61 -4.54 14.81 -11.36
CA GLU A 61 -3.25 14.52 -11.97
C GLU A 61 -3.40 13.50 -13.10
N GLN A 62 -2.32 13.25 -13.83
CA GLN A 62 -2.28 12.24 -14.89
C GLN A 62 -1.15 11.26 -14.64
N VAL A 63 -1.46 9.97 -14.76
CA VAL A 63 -0.49 8.87 -14.74
C VAL A 63 -0.69 8.05 -16.01
N ASP A 64 0.35 7.94 -16.82
CA ASP A 64 0.31 7.24 -18.13
C ASP A 64 -0.87 7.71 -19.01
N GLY A 65 -1.17 9.02 -19.02
CA GLY A 65 -2.27 9.60 -19.78
C GLY A 65 -3.66 9.42 -19.16
N VAL A 66 -3.78 8.72 -18.04
CA VAL A 66 -5.04 8.48 -17.33
C VAL A 66 -5.22 9.51 -16.22
N ARG A 67 -6.38 10.12 -16.13
CA ARG A 67 -6.71 11.09 -15.06
C ARG A 67 -6.97 10.38 -13.74
N VAL A 68 -6.32 10.84 -12.69
CA VAL A 68 -6.37 10.23 -11.34
C VAL A 68 -6.51 11.30 -10.27
N THR A 69 -6.97 10.88 -9.08
CA THR A 69 -6.86 11.72 -7.88
C THR A 69 -5.40 11.91 -7.50
N PRO A 70 -5.02 13.07 -6.90
CA PRO A 70 -3.65 13.33 -6.44
C PRO A 70 -3.12 12.21 -5.56
N PHE A 71 -1.80 11.98 -5.61
CA PHE A 71 -1.16 10.84 -4.93
C PHE A 71 -1.58 10.71 -3.47
N TRP A 72 -1.38 11.75 -2.66
CA TRP A 72 -1.71 11.67 -1.22
C TRP A 72 -3.19 11.53 -0.96
N ARG A 73 -4.02 12.21 -1.73
CA ARG A 73 -5.47 12.05 -1.65
C ARG A 73 -5.90 10.61 -1.94
N THR A 74 -5.24 9.97 -2.89
CA THR A 74 -5.45 8.55 -3.22
C THR A 74 -5.09 7.65 -2.03
N VAL A 75 -3.90 7.86 -1.42
CA VAL A 75 -3.44 7.13 -0.24
C VAL A 75 -4.44 7.29 0.91
N GLU A 76 -4.80 8.51 1.27
CA GLU A 76 -5.77 8.82 2.34
C GLU A 76 -7.11 8.10 2.12
N ASP A 77 -7.66 8.22 0.92
CA ASP A 77 -8.94 7.60 0.59
C ASP A 77 -8.89 6.06 0.62
N CYS A 78 -7.75 5.45 0.33
CA CYS A 78 -7.51 4.02 0.49
C CYS A 78 -7.44 3.65 1.97
N LEU A 79 -6.62 4.33 2.78
CA LEU A 79 -6.42 4.01 4.19
C LEU A 79 -7.69 4.17 5.02
N LEU A 80 -8.53 5.14 4.69
CA LEU A 80 -9.85 5.31 5.34
C LEU A 80 -10.80 4.11 5.14
N ARG A 81 -10.54 3.24 4.16
CA ARG A 81 -11.44 2.12 3.76
C ARG A 81 -10.83 0.75 3.89
N ALA A 82 -9.54 0.64 3.70
CA ALA A 82 -8.84 -0.64 3.68
C ALA A 82 -8.91 -1.36 5.04
N PRO A 83 -9.03 -2.69 5.06
CA PRO A 83 -8.66 -3.50 6.21
C PRO A 83 -7.19 -3.26 6.59
N PHE A 84 -6.81 -3.54 7.85
CA PHE A 84 -5.49 -3.23 8.39
C PHE A 84 -4.35 -3.80 7.51
N SER A 85 -4.39 -5.09 7.19
CA SER A 85 -3.33 -5.76 6.41
C SER A 85 -3.15 -5.17 5.01
N TYR A 86 -4.25 -4.81 4.35
CA TYR A 86 -4.23 -4.24 3.01
C TYR A 86 -3.83 -2.77 3.02
N GLY A 87 -4.32 -2.04 4.03
CA GLY A 87 -3.94 -0.66 4.24
C GLY A 87 -2.44 -0.51 4.55
N LEU A 88 -1.86 -1.48 5.29
CA LEU A 88 -0.44 -1.49 5.59
C LEU A 88 0.41 -1.62 4.31
N ALA A 89 0.04 -2.53 3.39
CA ALA A 89 0.73 -2.68 2.11
C ALA A 89 0.69 -1.38 1.27
N ILE A 90 -0.47 -0.72 1.22
CA ILE A 90 -0.63 0.56 0.52
C ILE A 90 0.21 1.66 1.21
N ALA A 91 0.19 1.74 2.54
CA ALA A 91 0.94 2.74 3.30
C ALA A 91 2.45 2.56 3.12
N ASP A 92 2.96 1.34 3.30
CA ASP A 92 4.38 1.02 3.15
C ASP A 92 4.89 1.38 1.74
N SER A 93 4.14 0.98 0.70
CA SER A 93 4.50 1.33 -0.67
C SER A 93 4.45 2.84 -0.94
N ALA A 94 3.53 3.56 -0.29
CA ALA A 94 3.46 5.02 -0.41
C ALA A 94 4.65 5.72 0.27
N LEU A 95 5.06 5.27 1.46
CA LEU A 95 6.26 5.78 2.13
C LEU A 95 7.51 5.54 1.29
N ARG A 96 7.68 4.31 0.78
CA ARG A 96 8.79 3.92 -0.11
C ARG A 96 8.82 4.78 -1.39
N ALA A 97 7.67 4.94 -2.06
CA ALA A 97 7.57 5.67 -3.32
C ALA A 97 7.90 7.17 -3.16
N LYS A 98 7.68 7.76 -1.99
CA LYS A 98 7.90 9.19 -1.74
C LYS A 98 9.10 9.49 -0.85
N GLY A 99 9.71 8.49 -0.23
CA GLY A 99 10.82 8.68 0.69
C GLY A 99 10.44 9.50 1.93
N VAL A 100 9.19 9.36 2.40
CA VAL A 100 8.68 10.09 3.57
C VAL A 100 8.56 9.18 4.77
N SER A 101 8.55 9.76 5.96
CA SER A 101 8.44 9.02 7.20
C SER A 101 6.99 8.62 7.55
N ARG A 102 6.87 7.66 8.44
CA ARG A 102 5.59 7.31 9.10
C ARG A 102 4.97 8.50 9.81
N GLY A 103 5.80 9.35 10.44
CA GLY A 103 5.33 10.57 11.11
C GLY A 103 4.65 11.54 10.15
N ASP A 104 5.22 11.72 8.95
CA ASP A 104 4.64 12.58 7.92
C ASP A 104 3.28 12.07 7.45
N LEU A 105 3.11 10.74 7.30
CA LEU A 105 1.83 10.14 6.94
C LEU A 105 0.79 10.31 8.04
N CYS A 106 1.16 10.09 9.31
CA CYS A 106 0.27 10.30 10.46
C CYS A 106 -0.22 11.75 10.55
N GLU A 107 0.70 12.71 10.40
CA GLU A 107 0.35 14.13 10.45
C GLU A 107 -0.53 14.54 9.27
N ARG A 108 -0.25 14.06 8.07
CA ARG A 108 -1.10 14.29 6.90
C ARG A 108 -2.52 13.78 7.13
N LEU A 109 -2.67 12.55 7.62
CA LEU A 109 -3.99 12.01 7.94
C LEU A 109 -4.70 12.82 9.03
N ARG A 110 -3.95 13.36 9.98
CA ARG A 110 -4.52 14.24 11.00
C ARG A 110 -5.08 15.52 10.40
N VAL A 111 -4.32 16.17 9.52
CA VAL A 111 -4.72 17.44 8.89
C VAL A 111 -5.89 17.24 7.91
N ASP A 112 -5.80 16.23 7.04
CA ASP A 112 -6.71 16.10 5.89
C ASP A 112 -7.90 15.17 6.14
N CYS A 113 -7.83 14.30 7.18
CA CYS A 113 -8.81 13.25 7.40
C CYS A 113 -9.46 13.23 8.78
N GLU A 114 -9.06 14.09 9.73
CA GLU A 114 -9.67 14.13 11.04
C GLU A 114 -11.20 14.33 10.94
N GLY A 115 -11.96 13.58 11.76
CA GLY A 115 -13.43 13.58 11.71
C GLY A 115 -14.06 12.77 10.57
N ARG A 116 -13.29 12.29 9.57
CA ARG A 116 -13.83 11.44 8.50
C ARG A 116 -14.04 10.00 8.99
N ARG A 117 -15.06 9.34 8.42
CA ARG A 117 -15.29 7.91 8.68
C ARG A 117 -14.06 7.08 8.31
N GLY A 118 -13.57 6.28 9.25
CA GLY A 118 -12.39 5.43 9.08
C GLY A 118 -11.07 6.08 9.53
N TYR A 119 -11.08 7.34 9.96
CA TYR A 119 -9.88 8.07 10.40
C TYR A 119 -9.07 7.33 11.46
N ARG A 120 -9.72 6.85 12.54
CA ARG A 120 -9.02 6.11 13.61
C ARG A 120 -8.28 4.86 13.07
N ARG A 121 -8.92 4.13 12.16
CA ARG A 121 -8.29 2.96 11.52
C ARG A 121 -7.13 3.39 10.62
N ALA A 122 -7.28 4.44 9.81
CA ALA A 122 -6.22 4.98 8.98
C ALA A 122 -5.00 5.41 9.82
N GLN A 123 -5.21 6.04 10.97
CA GLN A 123 -4.15 6.40 11.90
C GLN A 123 -3.43 5.17 12.48
N VAL A 124 -4.18 4.12 12.84
CA VAL A 124 -3.57 2.86 13.29
C VAL A 124 -2.73 2.24 12.18
N ILE A 125 -3.22 2.19 10.93
CA ILE A 125 -2.44 1.70 9.80
C ILE A 125 -1.16 2.52 9.63
N ALA A 126 -1.26 3.85 9.62
CA ALA A 126 -0.13 4.75 9.45
C ALA A 126 0.90 4.62 10.57
N SER A 127 0.45 4.39 11.82
CA SER A 127 1.36 4.23 12.97
C SER A 127 2.25 3.00 12.88
N TYR A 128 1.87 2.01 12.07
CA TYR A 128 2.67 0.80 11.80
C TYR A 128 3.34 0.82 10.42
N ALA A 129 3.10 1.85 9.60
CA ALA A 129 3.67 1.90 8.26
C ALA A 129 5.21 1.98 8.29
N ASP A 130 5.85 1.30 7.33
CA ASP A 130 7.30 1.27 7.20
C ASP A 130 7.69 1.11 5.72
N GLY A 131 8.39 2.11 5.20
CA GLY A 131 8.82 2.12 3.80
C GLY A 131 9.92 1.12 3.44
N LEU A 132 10.45 0.36 4.41
CA LEU A 132 11.47 -0.67 4.19
C LEU A 132 10.87 -1.98 3.65
N SER A 133 9.57 -2.27 3.84
CA SER A 133 8.93 -3.41 3.16
C SER A 133 9.12 -3.32 1.65
N GLU A 134 9.68 -4.33 1.01
CA GLU A 134 9.99 -4.28 -0.43
C GLU A 134 8.76 -4.51 -1.31
N ASN A 135 7.77 -5.24 -0.81
CA ASN A 135 6.54 -5.54 -1.54
C ASN A 135 5.31 -5.67 -0.62
N GLY A 136 4.14 -5.69 -1.23
CA GLY A 136 2.87 -5.79 -0.49
C GLY A 136 2.66 -7.15 0.20
N GLY A 137 3.36 -8.20 -0.25
CA GLY A 137 3.37 -9.51 0.42
C GLY A 137 4.01 -9.43 1.79
N GLU A 138 5.19 -8.83 1.86
CA GLU A 138 5.91 -8.58 3.12
C GLU A 138 5.08 -7.72 4.07
N SER A 139 4.53 -6.60 3.59
CA SER A 139 3.68 -5.73 4.41
C SER A 139 2.47 -6.49 4.99
N ARG A 140 1.81 -7.31 4.18
CA ARG A 140 0.67 -8.12 4.61
C ARG A 140 1.08 -9.19 5.61
N PHE A 141 2.19 -9.86 5.39
CA PHE A 141 2.69 -10.88 6.33
C PHE A 141 3.08 -10.23 7.67
N ARG A 142 3.78 -9.09 7.64
CA ARG A 142 4.07 -8.29 8.84
C ARG A 142 2.80 -7.92 9.61
N SER A 143 1.71 -7.65 8.92
CA SER A 143 0.44 -7.32 9.56
C SER A 143 -0.11 -8.42 10.47
N PHE A 144 0.20 -9.71 10.20
CA PHE A 144 -0.19 -10.81 11.08
C PHE A 144 0.57 -10.77 12.40
N PHE A 145 1.88 -10.51 12.39
CA PHE A 145 2.64 -10.36 13.63
C PHE A 145 2.03 -9.28 14.52
N ILE A 146 1.73 -8.11 13.94
CA ILE A 146 1.12 -6.99 14.65
C ILE A 146 -0.28 -7.37 15.17
N ALA A 147 -1.13 -7.97 14.35
CA ALA A 147 -2.50 -8.31 14.70
C ALA A 147 -2.60 -9.39 15.80
N TYR A 148 -1.63 -10.31 15.85
CA TYR A 148 -1.55 -11.34 16.88
C TYR A 148 -0.75 -10.90 18.13
N GLY A 149 -0.32 -9.64 18.20
CA GLY A 149 0.36 -9.08 19.36
C GLY A 149 1.82 -9.51 19.51
N PHE A 150 2.44 -10.02 18.44
CA PHE A 150 3.89 -10.24 18.43
C PHE A 150 4.64 -8.91 18.39
N PRO A 151 5.88 -8.86 18.89
CA PRO A 151 6.74 -7.70 18.72
C PRO A 151 6.83 -7.31 17.24
N VAL A 152 6.83 -6.00 16.97
CA VAL A 152 7.01 -5.50 15.59
C VAL A 152 8.45 -5.78 15.17
N PRO A 153 8.68 -6.46 14.02
CA PRO A 153 10.03 -6.74 13.55
C PRO A 153 10.74 -5.48 13.06
N GLU A 154 12.05 -5.47 13.18
CA GLU A 154 12.90 -4.65 12.34
C GLU A 154 12.90 -5.23 10.92
N LEU A 155 12.91 -4.35 9.90
CA LEU A 155 12.81 -4.76 8.51
C LEU A 155 14.16 -4.59 7.79
N GLN A 156 14.42 -5.48 6.84
CA GLN A 156 15.55 -5.39 5.91
C GLN A 156 16.91 -5.23 6.62
N VAL A 157 17.08 -5.97 7.72
CA VAL A 157 18.31 -5.90 8.54
C VAL A 157 19.45 -6.61 7.82
N GLU A 158 20.60 -5.94 7.75
CA GLU A 158 21.80 -6.45 7.08
C GLU A 158 22.75 -7.10 8.10
N PHE A 159 23.25 -8.27 7.75
CA PHE A 159 24.28 -9.01 8.48
C PHE A 159 25.50 -9.21 7.59
N ARG A 160 26.68 -8.93 8.11
CA ARG A 160 27.93 -9.26 7.43
C ARG A 160 28.37 -10.66 7.81
N ASP A 161 28.84 -11.43 6.83
CA ASP A 161 29.43 -12.72 7.09
C ASP A 161 30.71 -12.53 7.95
N PRO A 162 30.79 -13.15 9.13
CA PRO A 162 31.99 -13.05 9.98
C PRO A 162 33.25 -13.68 9.35
N LEU A 163 33.08 -14.59 8.38
CA LEU A 163 34.18 -15.27 7.69
C LEU A 163 34.57 -14.57 6.38
N ASP A 164 33.63 -13.85 5.77
CA ASP A 164 33.86 -13.07 4.54
C ASP A 164 33.13 -11.73 4.61
N SER A 165 33.82 -10.70 5.07
CA SER A 165 33.23 -9.35 5.24
C SER A 165 32.73 -8.68 3.94
N SER A 166 33.07 -9.28 2.77
CA SER A 166 32.52 -8.81 1.49
C SER A 166 31.09 -9.29 1.25
N GLN A 167 30.63 -10.32 1.98
CA GLN A 167 29.29 -10.85 1.88
C GLN A 167 28.36 -10.17 2.89
N VAL A 168 27.21 -9.72 2.39
CA VAL A 168 26.15 -9.11 3.19
C VAL A 168 24.86 -9.89 2.94
N PHE A 169 24.27 -10.38 4.01
CA PHE A 169 22.95 -11.01 4.01
C PHE A 169 21.93 -10.01 4.51
N ARG A 170 20.80 -9.89 3.84
CA ARG A 170 19.71 -9.03 4.25
C ARG A 170 18.46 -9.87 4.49
N VAL A 171 17.80 -9.68 5.64
CA VAL A 171 16.65 -10.45 6.06
C VAL A 171 15.40 -9.59 6.11
N ASP A 172 14.25 -10.16 5.72
CA ASP A 172 12.98 -9.43 5.63
C ASP A 172 12.50 -8.96 7.00
N TYR A 173 12.60 -9.83 8.01
CA TYR A 173 12.15 -9.59 9.39
C TYR A 173 13.19 -10.01 10.39
N PHE A 174 13.43 -9.17 11.37
CA PHE A 174 14.37 -9.46 12.46
C PHE A 174 13.78 -9.07 13.81
N TRP A 175 13.93 -9.95 14.80
CA TRP A 175 13.58 -9.66 16.18
C TRP A 175 14.79 -9.93 17.08
N ARG A 176 15.03 -9.00 17.98
CA ARG A 176 15.93 -9.21 19.12
C ARG A 176 15.08 -9.31 20.38
N LEU A 177 15.05 -10.50 20.99
CA LEU A 177 14.29 -10.76 22.20
C LEU A 177 15.06 -10.27 23.43
N GLU A 178 14.34 -10.09 24.55
CA GLU A 178 14.92 -9.57 25.80
C GLU A 178 16.02 -10.50 26.38
N ASP A 179 15.95 -11.78 26.12
CA ASP A 179 16.97 -12.77 26.53
C ASP A 179 18.21 -12.80 25.62
N GLY A 180 18.26 -11.92 24.62
CA GLY A 180 19.34 -11.84 23.63
C GLY A 180 19.17 -12.78 22.43
N THR A 181 18.13 -13.63 22.41
CA THR A 181 17.82 -14.49 21.25
C THR A 181 17.47 -13.62 20.04
N CYS A 182 18.02 -13.97 18.88
CA CYS A 182 17.70 -13.37 17.61
C CYS A 182 16.82 -14.30 16.77
N VAL A 183 15.73 -13.76 16.23
CA VAL A 183 14.82 -14.49 15.34
C VAL A 183 14.84 -13.82 13.98
N ILE A 184 14.98 -14.60 12.93
CA ILE A 184 14.96 -14.16 11.54
C ILE A 184 13.73 -14.76 10.87
N GLY A 185 13.05 -13.96 10.06
CA GLY A 185 11.94 -14.37 9.21
C GLY A 185 12.17 -13.93 7.77
N GLU A 186 11.84 -14.81 6.84
CA GLU A 186 11.90 -14.58 5.39
C GLU A 186 10.54 -14.88 4.76
N LEU A 187 10.14 -14.10 3.79
CA LEU A 187 8.94 -14.35 3.00
C LEU A 187 9.32 -14.84 1.60
N ASP A 188 9.36 -16.15 1.43
CA ASP A 188 9.63 -16.74 0.13
C ASP A 188 8.40 -16.74 -0.78
N GLY A 189 8.55 -16.13 -1.96
CA GLY A 189 7.53 -16.18 -3.00
C GLY A 189 7.49 -17.56 -3.67
N LYS A 190 6.29 -18.08 -3.96
CA LYS A 190 6.08 -19.37 -4.66
C LYS A 190 6.86 -19.49 -5.98
N GLY A 191 7.23 -18.39 -6.62
CA GLY A 191 7.96 -18.38 -7.89
C GLY A 191 9.39 -18.90 -7.81
N LYS A 192 10.02 -18.94 -6.63
CA LYS A 192 11.39 -19.47 -6.46
C LYS A 192 11.46 -21.00 -6.58
N TYR A 193 10.34 -21.71 -6.42
CA TYR A 193 10.29 -23.17 -6.37
C TYR A 193 9.75 -23.84 -7.65
N VAL A 194 9.27 -23.08 -8.63
CA VAL A 194 8.62 -23.63 -9.84
C VAL A 194 9.62 -23.97 -10.97
N LEU A 195 10.88 -23.55 -10.88
CA LEU A 195 11.87 -23.71 -11.96
C LEU A 195 12.88 -24.87 -11.75
N GLN A 196 12.65 -25.79 -10.82
CA GLN A 196 13.60 -26.92 -10.58
C GLN A 196 13.06 -28.31 -10.91
N ASN A 197 11.93 -28.44 -11.61
CA ASN A 197 11.36 -29.76 -11.93
C ASN A 197 11.18 -30.02 -13.44
N ASP A 198 12.04 -29.51 -14.30
CA ASP A 198 12.10 -29.91 -15.70
C ASP A 198 13.57 -30.16 -16.10
N GLU A 199 14.10 -31.35 -15.69
CA GLU A 199 15.10 -32.15 -16.41
C GLU A 199 14.94 -33.63 -16.07
#